data_ecf0a383b47ad637ee28a045c82a8d0b
#
_entry.id   ecf0a383b47ad637ee28a045c82a8d0b
#
_cell.length_a   1.000
_cell.length_b   1.000
_cell.length_c   1.000
_cell.angle_alpha   90.00
_cell.angle_beta   90.00
_cell.angle_gamma   90.00
#
_symmetry.space_group_name_H-M   'P 1'
#
loop_
_entity.id
_entity.type
_entity.pdbx_description
1 polymer ?
#
loop_
_entity_poly.entity_id
_entity_poly.type
_entity_poly.pdbx_seq_one_letter_code
_entity_poly.pdbx_strand_id
1 'polypeptide(L)'
;MINFKEDSELNILNHSCAHLMAQAIKHLYPQAKFWVGPVVEEGFYYDIDLGDDVIREEDLPRIEKEMKKISKDGKRIVRNEITKQEALEMFKDDPYKIDLITRMNDDEQVISCYSQGDFTDLCRGPHLDTVKPIKYFKLLKVAGAYWKGDSKNKMLQRVYGFATRTEEELNDHLEALADAAARDHRKIGKELGIFMFSDLVGKGLPMWLPNGFMLRRTLNDYIMDKELELGYKHVMTPSLGSVDLYKTSGHWDHYHEDMFPLMGRDDEAYTLRPMNCPHHMVMFKSSLHSYRDLPIRIAEIAQDFRFESSGALTGIERTRAFTQNDSHIFCTPDQIKDEFKAVIKLILDVYKDFGFKDYEFRLSLRDEGNTEKYFGNDLLWEESEKVLREVLEEEKLNFYEAKGEAAFYGPKLDVQVRSAIGHDVTLSTIQLDYQLPERFELEYINEEGNKARPVVIHRAILGSLDRFIAFILEEFKGVLPLWLAPMGVEIIPVNTEFHTEYAKKVLEALKEAGIKAEVDDRFEKLGYRVREAQSKKIPYNVILGDNERDNNLVSYRLFGEKETTTLPLEEFVEVLKKEIKNKTRKDK
;
A
#
# COMPACT_ATOMS: atom_id res chain seq x y z
N MET A 1 11.00 -10.46 -4.83
CA MET A 1 10.41 -11.79 -4.50
C MET A 1 10.12 -12.55 -5.78
N ILE A 2 10.12 -13.89 -5.76
CA ILE A 2 9.80 -14.73 -6.92
C ILE A 2 8.28 -14.68 -7.15
N ASN A 3 7.84 -14.50 -8.39
CA ASN A 3 6.43 -14.69 -8.78
C ASN A 3 6.26 -16.13 -9.32
N PHE A 4 5.71 -17.00 -8.50
CA PHE A 4 5.55 -18.43 -8.83
C PHE A 4 4.48 -18.70 -9.88
N LYS A 5 3.59 -17.75 -10.13
CA LYS A 5 2.52 -17.90 -11.12
C LYS A 5 2.99 -17.60 -12.54
N GLU A 6 3.90 -16.65 -12.71
CA GLU A 6 4.40 -16.22 -14.03
C GLU A 6 5.54 -17.09 -14.57
N ASP A 7 6.40 -17.63 -13.71
CA ASP A 7 7.45 -18.58 -14.11
C ASP A 7 6.82 -19.95 -14.38
N SER A 8 6.80 -20.38 -15.63
CA SER A 8 6.11 -21.60 -16.06
C SER A 8 6.67 -22.87 -15.40
N GLU A 9 7.97 -22.96 -15.13
CA GLU A 9 8.59 -24.11 -14.47
C GLU A 9 8.26 -24.13 -12.98
N LEU A 10 8.34 -22.99 -12.30
CA LEU A 10 7.97 -22.85 -10.90
C LEU A 10 6.48 -23.04 -10.68
N ASN A 11 5.65 -22.64 -11.65
CA ASN A 11 4.20 -22.87 -11.61
C ASN A 11 3.90 -24.38 -11.58
N ILE A 12 4.48 -25.15 -12.52
CA ILE A 12 4.31 -26.61 -12.57
C ILE A 12 4.85 -27.29 -11.31
N LEU A 13 6.02 -26.85 -10.82
CA LEU A 13 6.63 -27.34 -9.59
C LEU A 13 5.73 -27.11 -8.37
N ASN A 14 5.21 -25.89 -8.22
CA ASN A 14 4.34 -25.52 -7.11
C ASN A 14 2.98 -26.20 -7.19
N HIS A 15 2.40 -26.34 -8.39
CA HIS A 15 1.17 -27.10 -8.56
C HIS A 15 1.35 -28.57 -8.16
N SER A 16 2.46 -29.17 -8.55
CA SER A 16 2.78 -30.56 -8.15
C SER A 16 3.10 -30.67 -6.65
N CYS A 17 3.71 -29.63 -6.07
CA CYS A 17 3.96 -29.56 -4.63
C CYS A 17 2.66 -29.44 -3.81
N ALA A 18 1.66 -28.72 -4.32
CA ALA A 18 0.33 -28.66 -3.71
C ALA A 18 -0.32 -30.04 -3.60
N HIS A 19 -0.24 -30.86 -4.67
CA HIS A 19 -0.70 -32.26 -4.64
C HIS A 19 0.13 -33.14 -3.70
N LEU A 20 1.45 -32.93 -3.64
CA LEU A 20 2.32 -33.61 -2.69
C LEU A 20 1.92 -33.30 -1.23
N MET A 21 1.61 -32.04 -0.93
CA MET A 21 1.12 -31.62 0.36
C MET A 21 -0.25 -32.25 0.67
N ALA A 22 -1.18 -32.25 -0.30
CA ALA A 22 -2.49 -32.87 -0.14
C ALA A 22 -2.38 -34.37 0.17
N GLN A 23 -1.51 -35.11 -0.52
CA GLN A 23 -1.22 -36.52 -0.23
C GLN A 23 -0.65 -36.68 1.19
N ALA A 24 0.33 -35.86 1.60
CA ALA A 24 0.89 -35.92 2.93
C ALA A 24 -0.14 -35.66 4.03
N ILE A 25 -1.03 -34.69 3.79
CA ILE A 25 -2.14 -34.39 4.71
C ILE A 25 -3.14 -35.57 4.74
N LYS A 26 -3.45 -36.18 3.60
CA LYS A 26 -4.33 -37.37 3.54
C LYS A 26 -3.78 -38.56 4.32
N HIS A 27 -2.45 -38.77 4.30
CA HIS A 27 -1.79 -39.81 5.11
C HIS A 27 -1.90 -39.53 6.61
N LEU A 28 -1.76 -38.28 7.03
CA LEU A 28 -1.81 -37.88 8.44
C LEU A 28 -3.23 -37.72 8.98
N TYR A 29 -4.17 -37.38 8.10
CA TYR A 29 -5.58 -37.12 8.37
C TYR A 29 -6.45 -37.84 7.32
N PRO A 30 -6.71 -39.15 7.47
CA PRO A 30 -7.40 -39.94 6.45
C PRO A 30 -8.82 -39.45 6.07
N GLN A 31 -9.49 -38.74 6.98
CA GLN A 31 -10.81 -38.14 6.76
C GLN A 31 -10.77 -36.82 5.96
N ALA A 32 -9.58 -36.25 5.73
CA ALA A 32 -9.44 -34.98 5.03
C ALA A 32 -10.08 -35.02 3.63
N LYS A 33 -10.80 -33.95 3.28
CA LYS A 33 -11.40 -33.69 1.97
C LYS A 33 -10.81 -32.42 1.40
N PHE A 34 -10.67 -32.36 0.08
CA PHE A 34 -9.89 -31.32 -0.59
C PHE A 34 -10.74 -30.56 -1.59
N TRP A 35 -10.75 -29.25 -1.51
CA TRP A 35 -11.47 -28.43 -2.49
C TRP A 35 -10.59 -28.09 -3.68
N VAL A 36 -9.75 -27.04 -3.60
CA VAL A 36 -8.85 -26.56 -4.67
C VAL A 36 -7.48 -26.21 -4.15
N GLY A 37 -6.45 -26.39 -4.99
CA GLY A 37 -5.05 -26.12 -4.68
C GLY A 37 -4.32 -25.36 -5.77
N PRO A 38 -4.69 -24.10 -6.08
CA PRO A 38 -4.07 -23.33 -7.16
C PRO A 38 -2.69 -22.81 -6.77
N VAL A 39 -1.89 -22.53 -7.80
CA VAL A 39 -0.68 -21.71 -7.68
C VAL A 39 -1.07 -20.24 -7.70
N VAL A 40 -0.49 -19.49 -6.81
CA VAL A 40 -0.60 -18.03 -6.67
C VAL A 40 0.76 -17.37 -6.80
N GLU A 41 0.82 -16.05 -6.82
CA GLU A 41 2.08 -15.32 -6.97
C GLU A 41 3.11 -15.66 -5.89
N GLU A 42 2.66 -15.91 -4.66
CA GLU A 42 3.51 -16.21 -3.49
C GLU A 42 3.79 -17.71 -3.27
N GLY A 43 3.36 -18.59 -4.19
CA GLY A 43 3.50 -20.04 -4.06
C GLY A 43 2.22 -20.79 -4.40
N PHE A 44 1.73 -21.61 -3.48
CA PHE A 44 0.46 -22.34 -3.62
C PHE A 44 -0.30 -22.37 -2.30
N TYR A 45 -1.56 -22.72 -2.36
CA TYR A 45 -2.33 -23.13 -1.18
C TYR A 45 -3.20 -24.33 -1.49
N TYR A 46 -3.77 -24.94 -0.47
CA TYR A 46 -4.84 -25.92 -0.60
C TYR A 46 -5.93 -25.67 0.44
N ASP A 47 -7.19 -25.71 0.02
CA ASP A 47 -8.36 -25.62 0.89
C ASP A 47 -8.84 -27.01 1.29
N ILE A 48 -8.90 -27.28 2.60
CA ILE A 48 -9.02 -28.59 3.18
C ILE A 48 -10.11 -28.60 4.25
N ASP A 49 -10.99 -29.59 4.18
CA ASP A 49 -11.93 -29.93 5.26
C ASP A 49 -11.36 -31.11 6.04
N LEU A 50 -11.02 -30.91 7.28
CA LEU A 50 -10.47 -31.93 8.17
C LEU A 50 -11.53 -32.60 9.07
N GLY A 51 -12.82 -32.25 8.88
CA GLY A 51 -13.89 -32.71 9.79
C GLY A 51 -13.76 -32.05 11.15
N ASP A 52 -13.51 -32.84 12.19
CA ASP A 52 -13.33 -32.35 13.56
C ASP A 52 -11.87 -32.06 13.92
N ASP A 53 -10.93 -32.46 13.05
CA ASP A 53 -9.50 -32.19 13.25
C ASP A 53 -9.12 -30.78 12.78
N VAL A 54 -7.99 -30.29 13.32
CA VAL A 54 -7.44 -28.95 13.01
C VAL A 54 -5.95 -29.07 12.78
N ILE A 55 -5.46 -28.52 11.67
CA ILE A 55 -4.03 -28.27 11.44
C ILE A 55 -3.69 -26.91 12.03
N ARG A 56 -2.65 -26.86 12.86
CA ARG A 56 -2.05 -25.63 13.39
C ARG A 56 -0.68 -25.41 12.78
N GLU A 57 -0.14 -24.21 12.92
CA GLU A 57 1.20 -23.91 12.41
C GLU A 57 2.28 -24.83 12.99
N GLU A 58 2.11 -25.27 14.24
CA GLU A 58 2.98 -26.27 14.90
C GLU A 58 2.98 -27.66 14.25
N ASP A 59 1.95 -27.98 13.46
CA ASP A 59 1.82 -29.25 12.71
C ASP A 59 2.54 -29.21 11.35
N LEU A 60 2.83 -28.02 10.80
CA LEU A 60 3.45 -27.86 9.48
C LEU A 60 4.77 -28.65 9.33
N PRO A 61 5.69 -28.66 10.30
CA PRO A 61 6.92 -29.46 10.21
C PRO A 61 6.66 -30.98 10.10
N ARG A 62 5.56 -31.48 10.70
CA ARG A 62 5.17 -32.89 10.59
C ARG A 62 4.65 -33.22 9.19
N ILE A 63 3.89 -32.30 8.59
CA ILE A 63 3.42 -32.44 7.21
C ILE A 63 4.61 -32.37 6.24
N GLU A 64 5.53 -31.41 6.40
CA GLU A 64 6.76 -31.31 5.59
C GLU A 64 7.61 -32.58 5.67
N LYS A 65 7.69 -33.21 6.83
CA LYS A 65 8.41 -34.47 7.00
C LYS A 65 7.77 -35.61 6.19
N GLU A 66 6.45 -35.70 6.15
CA GLU A 66 5.72 -36.68 5.34
C GLU A 66 5.87 -36.37 3.85
N MET A 67 5.76 -35.09 3.45
CA MET A 67 6.04 -34.66 2.08
C MET A 67 7.44 -35.07 1.60
N LYS A 68 8.48 -34.88 2.43
CA LYS A 68 9.86 -35.30 2.13
C LYS A 68 9.99 -36.81 1.95
N LYS A 69 9.23 -37.58 2.70
CA LYS A 69 9.19 -39.05 2.58
C LYS A 69 8.57 -39.47 1.26
N ILE A 70 7.40 -38.91 0.92
CA ILE A 70 6.71 -39.21 -0.33
C ILE A 70 7.53 -38.78 -1.54
N SER A 71 8.17 -37.61 -1.50
CA SER A 71 9.05 -37.12 -2.57
C SER A 71 10.24 -38.08 -2.81
N LYS A 72 10.85 -38.63 -1.76
CA LYS A 72 11.94 -39.62 -1.87
C LYS A 72 11.51 -40.92 -2.53
N ASP A 73 10.26 -41.37 -2.34
CA ASP A 73 9.72 -42.55 -2.99
C ASP A 73 9.62 -42.38 -4.50
N GLY A 74 9.59 -41.14 -4.99
CA GLY A 74 9.73 -40.79 -6.41
C GLY A 74 8.62 -41.32 -7.30
N LYS A 75 7.41 -41.46 -6.76
CA LYS A 75 6.23 -41.96 -7.54
C LYS A 75 5.95 -41.07 -8.74
N ARG A 76 5.48 -41.69 -9.81
CA ARG A 76 5.02 -40.98 -11.01
C ARG A 76 3.73 -40.23 -10.71
N ILE A 77 3.57 -39.11 -11.36
CA ILE A 77 2.32 -38.36 -11.44
C ILE A 77 1.71 -38.71 -12.80
N VAL A 78 0.57 -39.36 -12.79
CA VAL A 78 -0.05 -39.90 -14.00
C VAL A 78 -1.38 -39.16 -14.26
N ARG A 79 -1.51 -38.58 -15.44
CA ARG A 79 -2.76 -38.00 -15.91
C ARG A 79 -3.69 -39.10 -16.39
N ASN A 80 -4.90 -39.13 -15.87
CA ASN A 80 -5.97 -40.01 -16.28
C ASN A 80 -7.13 -39.19 -16.82
N GLU A 81 -7.72 -39.63 -17.89
CA GLU A 81 -8.94 -39.05 -18.46
C GLU A 81 -10.11 -39.99 -18.20
N ILE A 82 -11.13 -39.47 -17.56
CA ILE A 82 -12.32 -40.23 -17.15
C ILE A 82 -13.58 -39.48 -17.54
N THR A 83 -14.68 -40.19 -17.65
CA THR A 83 -16.00 -39.60 -17.89
C THR A 83 -16.53 -38.88 -16.66
N LYS A 84 -17.50 -37.97 -16.84
CA LYS A 84 -18.16 -37.26 -15.73
C LYS A 84 -18.80 -38.25 -14.74
N GLN A 85 -19.37 -39.37 -15.23
CA GLN A 85 -19.98 -40.41 -14.42
C GLN A 85 -18.94 -41.17 -13.59
N GLU A 86 -17.80 -41.53 -14.17
CA GLU A 86 -16.68 -42.17 -13.46
C GLU A 86 -16.08 -41.21 -12.40
N ALA A 87 -15.98 -39.92 -12.71
CA ALA A 87 -15.51 -38.91 -11.75
C ALA A 87 -16.48 -38.78 -10.55
N LEU A 88 -17.79 -38.73 -10.79
CA LEU A 88 -18.79 -38.68 -9.73
C LEU A 88 -18.75 -39.92 -8.81
N GLU A 89 -18.51 -41.11 -9.37
CA GLU A 89 -18.36 -42.33 -8.57
C GLU A 89 -17.04 -42.36 -7.80
N MET A 90 -15.92 -41.90 -8.44
CA MET A 90 -14.61 -41.86 -7.82
C MET A 90 -14.55 -40.91 -6.61
N PHE A 91 -15.21 -39.76 -6.71
CA PHE A 91 -15.21 -38.73 -5.66
C PHE A 91 -16.52 -38.66 -4.86
N LYS A 92 -17.35 -39.70 -4.87
CA LYS A 92 -18.68 -39.71 -4.24
C LYS A 92 -18.69 -39.31 -2.75
N ASP A 93 -17.60 -39.59 -2.03
CA ASP A 93 -17.48 -39.28 -0.61
C ASP A 93 -16.88 -37.87 -0.34
N ASP A 94 -16.53 -37.12 -1.41
CA ASP A 94 -15.98 -35.75 -1.31
C ASP A 94 -16.99 -34.74 -1.89
N PRO A 95 -17.79 -34.06 -1.03
CA PRO A 95 -18.79 -33.11 -1.48
C PRO A 95 -18.22 -31.93 -2.25
N TYR A 96 -16.94 -31.56 -2.01
CA TYR A 96 -16.26 -30.46 -2.68
C TYR A 96 -15.92 -30.83 -4.13
N LYS A 97 -15.46 -32.06 -4.36
CA LYS A 97 -15.19 -32.56 -5.71
C LYS A 97 -16.50 -32.82 -6.48
N ILE A 98 -17.51 -33.36 -5.82
CA ILE A 98 -18.85 -33.53 -6.42
C ILE A 98 -19.41 -32.18 -6.89
N ASP A 99 -19.31 -31.13 -6.08
CA ASP A 99 -19.75 -29.79 -6.46
C ASP A 99 -18.99 -29.26 -7.68
N LEU A 100 -17.66 -29.43 -7.71
CA LEU A 100 -16.84 -29.01 -8.86
C LEU A 100 -17.22 -29.75 -10.14
N ILE A 101 -17.36 -31.08 -10.08
CA ILE A 101 -17.74 -31.92 -11.23
C ILE A 101 -19.14 -31.57 -11.74
N THR A 102 -20.10 -31.36 -10.83
CA THR A 102 -21.49 -31.04 -11.19
C THR A 102 -21.63 -29.73 -11.94
N ARG A 103 -20.77 -28.75 -11.64
CA ARG A 103 -20.73 -27.42 -12.30
C ARG A 103 -20.04 -27.40 -13.66
N MET A 104 -19.33 -28.48 -14.03
CA MET A 104 -18.73 -28.57 -15.37
C MET A 104 -19.83 -28.72 -16.40
N ASN A 105 -19.68 -28.01 -17.53
CA ASN A 105 -20.65 -28.08 -18.62
C ASN A 105 -20.79 -29.51 -19.13
N ASP A 106 -22.01 -29.91 -19.53
CA ASP A 106 -22.28 -31.26 -20.05
C ASP A 106 -21.54 -31.55 -21.39
N ASP A 107 -21.06 -30.50 -22.07
CA ASP A 107 -20.22 -30.60 -23.27
C ASP A 107 -18.78 -31.03 -22.96
N GLU A 108 -18.30 -30.93 -21.71
CA GLU A 108 -17.00 -31.48 -21.27
C GLU A 108 -17.13 -33.00 -21.05
N GLN A 109 -17.03 -33.78 -22.10
CA GLN A 109 -17.15 -35.24 -22.05
C GLN A 109 -16.02 -35.95 -21.31
N VAL A 110 -14.88 -35.29 -21.13
CA VAL A 110 -13.66 -35.85 -20.53
C VAL A 110 -13.17 -34.98 -19.40
N ILE A 111 -13.02 -35.58 -18.22
CA ILE A 111 -12.47 -34.93 -17.01
C ILE A 111 -11.09 -35.50 -16.75
N SER A 112 -10.11 -34.63 -16.45
CA SER A 112 -8.77 -35.05 -16.09
C SER A 112 -8.58 -35.16 -14.58
N CYS A 113 -7.94 -36.25 -14.16
CA CYS A 113 -7.48 -36.49 -12.81
C CYS A 113 -5.98 -36.81 -12.83
N TYR A 114 -5.30 -36.49 -11.74
CA TYR A 114 -3.89 -36.82 -11.58
C TYR A 114 -3.70 -37.75 -10.38
N SER A 115 -3.03 -38.88 -10.60
CA SER A 115 -2.74 -39.87 -9.58
C SER A 115 -1.25 -39.88 -9.27
N GLN A 116 -0.90 -39.86 -7.98
CA GLN A 116 0.46 -40.01 -7.48
C GLN A 116 0.46 -40.97 -6.29
N GLY A 117 0.99 -42.18 -6.51
CA GLY A 117 0.94 -43.23 -5.50
C GLY A 117 -0.49 -43.63 -5.17
N ASP A 118 -0.88 -43.43 -3.90
CA ASP A 118 -2.21 -43.73 -3.34
C ASP A 118 -3.15 -42.51 -3.30
N PHE A 119 -2.71 -41.38 -3.84
CA PHE A 119 -3.51 -40.15 -3.89
C PHE A 119 -3.92 -39.82 -5.32
N THR A 120 -5.21 -39.53 -5.52
CA THR A 120 -5.77 -39.07 -6.79
C THR A 120 -6.59 -37.82 -6.56
N ASP A 121 -6.40 -36.84 -7.43
CA ASP A 121 -7.15 -35.58 -7.36
C ASP A 121 -7.68 -35.12 -8.72
N LEU A 122 -8.80 -34.40 -8.69
CA LEU A 122 -9.39 -33.72 -9.84
C LEU A 122 -8.55 -32.50 -10.20
N CYS A 123 -7.93 -32.51 -11.39
CA CYS A 123 -7.04 -31.44 -11.78
C CYS A 123 -6.88 -31.32 -13.30
N ARG A 124 -6.73 -30.10 -13.80
CA ARG A 124 -6.45 -29.83 -15.22
C ARG A 124 -4.96 -29.93 -15.58
N GLY A 125 -4.08 -29.84 -14.59
CA GLY A 125 -2.63 -29.79 -14.79
C GLY A 125 -2.14 -28.45 -15.35
N PRO A 126 -0.92 -28.37 -15.86
CA PRO A 126 0.08 -29.44 -15.94
C PRO A 126 0.74 -29.77 -14.60
N HIS A 127 1.39 -30.93 -14.54
CA HIS A 127 2.20 -31.40 -13.41
C HIS A 127 3.56 -31.93 -13.87
N LEU A 128 4.48 -32.12 -12.92
CA LEU A 128 5.71 -32.88 -13.15
C LEU A 128 5.39 -34.36 -13.45
N ASP A 129 6.32 -35.05 -14.12
CA ASP A 129 6.20 -36.49 -14.38
C ASP A 129 6.32 -37.35 -13.11
N THR A 130 7.00 -36.82 -12.10
CA THR A 130 7.25 -37.51 -10.82
C THR A 130 7.36 -36.50 -9.69
N VAL A 131 7.13 -36.94 -8.45
CA VAL A 131 7.31 -36.09 -7.24
C VAL A 131 8.79 -35.92 -6.84
N LYS A 132 9.73 -36.66 -7.47
CA LYS A 132 11.15 -36.68 -7.10
C LYS A 132 11.87 -35.33 -7.18
N PRO A 133 11.56 -34.43 -8.14
CA PRO A 133 12.17 -33.10 -8.18
C PRO A 133 11.74 -32.17 -7.04
N ILE A 134 10.62 -32.43 -6.37
CA ILE A 134 10.09 -31.58 -5.29
C ILE A 134 10.91 -31.83 -4.00
N LYS A 135 12.03 -31.11 -3.86
CA LYS A 135 12.97 -31.27 -2.75
C LYS A 135 13.01 -30.08 -1.82
N TYR A 136 12.90 -28.87 -2.40
CA TYR A 136 13.10 -27.59 -1.73
C TYR A 136 11.75 -26.89 -1.61
N PHE A 137 11.09 -27.03 -0.49
CA PHE A 137 9.78 -26.47 -0.22
C PHE A 137 9.64 -26.07 1.24
N LYS A 138 8.70 -25.16 1.49
CA LYS A 138 8.33 -24.71 2.83
C LYS A 138 6.83 -24.52 2.93
N LEU A 139 6.21 -24.98 4.02
CA LEU A 139 4.86 -24.63 4.41
C LEU A 139 4.94 -23.39 5.32
N LEU A 140 4.09 -22.40 5.06
CA LEU A 140 4.21 -21.07 5.66
C LEU A 140 3.25 -20.83 6.81
N LYS A 141 1.95 -21.03 6.56
CA LYS A 141 0.88 -20.68 7.51
C LYS A 141 -0.39 -21.47 7.24
N VAL A 142 -1.29 -21.45 8.21
CA VAL A 142 -2.67 -21.95 8.10
C VAL A 142 -3.63 -20.78 8.31
N ALA A 143 -4.66 -20.69 7.47
CA ALA A 143 -5.71 -19.69 7.60
C ALA A 143 -7.09 -20.32 7.41
N GLY A 144 -8.14 -19.67 7.92
CA GLY A 144 -9.51 -20.04 7.58
C GLY A 144 -9.92 -19.46 6.23
N ALA A 145 -10.65 -20.24 5.43
CA ALA A 145 -11.22 -19.80 4.17
C ALA A 145 -12.65 -20.33 4.02
N TYR A 146 -13.61 -19.45 3.81
CA TYR A 146 -14.98 -19.92 3.56
C TYR A 146 -15.08 -20.59 2.20
N TRP A 147 -15.74 -21.75 2.17
CA TRP A 147 -16.02 -22.44 0.92
C TRP A 147 -16.75 -21.53 -0.07
N LYS A 148 -16.23 -21.42 -1.29
CA LYS A 148 -16.72 -20.52 -2.35
C LYS A 148 -16.65 -19.02 -2.00
N GLY A 149 -15.88 -18.64 -0.97
CA GLY A 149 -15.78 -17.25 -0.54
C GLY A 149 -17.03 -16.69 0.18
N ASP A 150 -18.05 -17.51 0.43
CA ASP A 150 -19.26 -17.08 1.10
C ASP A 150 -19.20 -17.42 2.60
N SER A 151 -19.32 -16.40 3.44
CA SER A 151 -19.27 -16.51 4.90
C SER A 151 -20.41 -17.36 5.50
N LYS A 152 -21.45 -17.67 4.72
CA LYS A 152 -22.54 -18.57 5.11
C LYS A 152 -22.18 -20.05 4.94
N ASN A 153 -21.15 -20.35 4.17
CA ASN A 153 -20.67 -21.69 3.92
C ASN A 153 -19.69 -22.16 5.01
N LYS A 154 -19.38 -23.46 4.99
CA LYS A 154 -18.40 -24.06 5.91
C LYS A 154 -17.05 -23.40 5.77
N MET A 155 -16.39 -23.12 6.88
CA MET A 155 -15.01 -22.65 6.93
C MET A 155 -14.08 -23.85 6.74
N LEU A 156 -13.22 -23.78 5.73
CA LEU A 156 -12.15 -24.72 5.44
C LEU A 156 -10.84 -24.20 6.02
N GLN A 157 -9.86 -25.07 6.16
CA GLN A 157 -8.49 -24.67 6.48
C GLN A 157 -7.70 -24.54 5.18
N ARG A 158 -7.02 -23.41 5.02
CA ARG A 158 -6.15 -23.11 3.88
C ARG A 158 -4.71 -23.18 4.32
N VAL A 159 -3.97 -24.14 3.81
CA VAL A 159 -2.55 -24.32 4.07
C VAL A 159 -1.76 -23.72 2.91
N TYR A 160 -0.83 -22.80 3.23
CA TYR A 160 0.04 -22.13 2.26
C TYR A 160 1.42 -22.73 2.25
N GLY A 161 2.03 -22.78 1.09
CA GLY A 161 3.41 -23.20 0.92
C GLY A 161 3.99 -22.76 -0.42
N PHE A 162 5.27 -23.01 -0.60
CA PHE A 162 5.95 -22.80 -1.89
C PHE A 162 7.06 -23.83 -2.08
N ALA A 163 7.46 -24.04 -3.33
CA ALA A 163 8.59 -24.89 -3.71
C ALA A 163 9.47 -24.16 -4.71
N THR A 164 10.78 -24.40 -4.61
CA THR A 164 11.82 -23.83 -5.47
C THR A 164 12.65 -24.90 -6.15
N ARG A 165 13.44 -24.53 -7.15
CA ARG A 165 14.32 -25.43 -7.91
C ARG A 165 15.55 -25.83 -7.10
N THR A 166 16.07 -24.91 -6.31
CA THR A 166 17.31 -25.07 -5.53
C THR A 166 17.11 -24.68 -4.07
N GLU A 167 18.04 -25.11 -3.22
CA GLU A 167 18.09 -24.74 -1.80
C GLU A 167 18.45 -23.26 -1.64
N GLU A 168 19.26 -22.71 -2.54
CA GLU A 168 19.61 -21.29 -2.57
C GLU A 168 18.36 -20.43 -2.80
N GLU A 169 17.57 -20.72 -3.86
CA GLU A 169 16.29 -20.04 -4.11
C GLU A 169 15.33 -20.15 -2.92
N LEU A 170 15.31 -21.30 -2.22
CA LEU A 170 14.48 -21.49 -1.02
C LEU A 170 14.89 -20.51 0.09
N ASN A 171 16.20 -20.48 0.39
CA ASN A 171 16.74 -19.65 1.45
C ASN A 171 16.56 -18.14 1.13
N ASP A 172 16.87 -17.73 -0.09
CA ASP A 172 16.71 -16.36 -0.56
C ASP A 172 15.24 -15.90 -0.46
N HIS A 173 14.31 -16.77 -0.86
CA HIS A 173 12.88 -16.45 -0.76
C HIS A 173 12.41 -16.39 0.70
N LEU A 174 12.89 -17.28 1.58
CA LEU A 174 12.59 -17.23 3.03
C LEU A 174 13.15 -15.94 3.67
N GLU A 175 14.34 -15.52 3.28
CA GLU A 175 14.94 -14.27 3.77
C GLU A 175 14.11 -13.07 3.29
N ALA A 176 13.70 -13.06 2.02
CA ALA A 176 12.82 -12.01 1.46
C ALA A 176 11.46 -11.95 2.19
N LEU A 177 10.84 -13.09 2.50
CA LEU A 177 9.60 -13.15 3.30
C LEU A 177 9.80 -12.63 4.73
N ALA A 178 10.92 -12.97 5.36
CA ALA A 178 11.26 -12.49 6.71
C ALA A 178 11.49 -10.96 6.69
N ASP A 179 12.18 -10.44 5.67
CA ASP A 179 12.37 -8.99 5.49
C ASP A 179 11.04 -8.28 5.25
N ALA A 180 10.18 -8.82 4.37
CA ALA A 180 8.85 -8.28 4.13
C ALA A 180 7.99 -8.24 5.41
N ALA A 181 8.01 -9.31 6.21
CA ALA A 181 7.30 -9.35 7.49
C ALA A 181 7.86 -8.36 8.52
N ALA A 182 9.17 -8.08 8.46
CA ALA A 182 9.81 -7.08 9.31
C ALA A 182 9.49 -5.64 8.87
N ARG A 183 9.08 -5.45 7.61
CA ARG A 183 8.69 -4.16 7.03
C ARG A 183 7.20 -3.85 7.17
N ASP A 184 6.37 -4.79 7.58
CA ASP A 184 4.91 -4.59 7.70
C ASP A 184 4.61 -3.33 8.53
N HIS A 185 3.98 -2.32 7.87
CA HIS A 185 3.64 -1.04 8.50
C HIS A 185 2.73 -1.19 9.73
N ARG A 186 1.92 -2.26 9.80
CA ARG A 186 1.03 -2.53 10.94
C ARG A 186 1.83 -2.89 12.19
N LYS A 187 2.88 -3.70 12.00
CA LYS A 187 3.81 -4.08 13.07
C LYS A 187 4.67 -2.88 13.49
N ILE A 188 5.30 -2.22 12.52
CA ILE A 188 6.14 -1.03 12.76
C ILE A 188 5.31 0.09 13.42
N GLY A 189 4.12 0.35 12.92
CA GLY A 189 3.23 1.39 13.45
C GLY A 189 2.84 1.15 14.90
N LYS A 190 2.60 -0.12 15.28
CA LYS A 190 2.35 -0.51 16.67
C LYS A 190 3.60 -0.35 17.54
N GLU A 191 4.76 -0.84 17.08
CA GLU A 191 6.03 -0.77 17.82
C GLU A 191 6.47 0.67 18.07
N LEU A 192 6.30 1.55 17.10
CA LEU A 192 6.70 2.96 17.17
C LEU A 192 5.61 3.89 17.71
N GLY A 193 4.43 3.37 18.07
CA GLY A 193 3.32 4.19 18.55
C GLY A 193 2.81 5.21 17.53
N ILE A 194 2.66 4.80 16.28
CA ILE A 194 2.22 5.67 15.17
C ILE A 194 0.70 5.72 15.09
N PHE A 195 0.03 4.58 15.06
CA PHE A 195 -1.43 4.49 14.96
C PHE A 195 -1.97 3.25 15.66
N MET A 196 -3.27 3.24 15.87
CA MET A 196 -4.01 2.09 16.38
C MET A 196 -5.41 2.00 15.78
N PHE A 197 -6.01 0.82 15.86
CA PHE A 197 -7.42 0.56 15.55
C PHE A 197 -8.13 0.03 16.79
N SER A 198 -9.43 0.24 16.86
CA SER A 198 -10.30 -0.32 17.90
C SER A 198 -11.66 -0.67 17.29
N ASP A 199 -12.17 -1.87 17.59
CA ASP A 199 -13.51 -2.28 17.17
C ASP A 199 -14.60 -1.37 17.74
N LEU A 200 -14.35 -0.75 18.89
CA LEU A 200 -15.26 0.21 19.53
C LEU A 200 -15.39 1.50 18.70
N VAL A 201 -14.32 1.93 18.04
CA VAL A 201 -14.34 3.10 17.14
C VAL A 201 -14.91 2.71 15.76
N GLY A 202 -14.53 1.53 15.26
CA GLY A 202 -14.99 1.01 14.00
C GLY A 202 -13.85 0.51 13.09
N LYS A 203 -14.19 -0.43 12.21
CA LYS A 203 -13.23 -1.01 11.27
C LYS A 203 -12.81 -0.01 10.21
N GLY A 204 -11.52 0.05 9.92
CA GLY A 204 -10.96 0.96 8.90
C GLY A 204 -10.93 2.42 9.32
N LEU A 205 -11.05 2.72 10.62
CA LEU A 205 -10.96 4.06 11.18
C LEU A 205 -9.69 4.18 12.05
N PRO A 206 -8.55 4.62 11.46
CA PRO A 206 -7.30 4.73 12.20
C PRO A 206 -7.32 5.87 13.21
N MET A 207 -6.79 5.61 14.40
CA MET A 207 -6.49 6.63 15.39
C MET A 207 -4.99 6.90 15.39
N TRP A 208 -4.60 8.15 15.16
CA TRP A 208 -3.21 8.57 15.13
C TRP A 208 -2.72 8.89 16.54
N LEU A 209 -1.71 8.15 16.97
CA LEU A 209 -1.06 8.35 18.26
C LEU A 209 -0.08 9.56 18.19
N PRO A 210 0.49 10.04 19.31
CA PRO A 210 1.33 11.24 19.29
C PRO A 210 2.45 11.21 18.25
N ASN A 211 3.18 10.10 18.12
CA ASN A 211 4.23 9.96 17.11
C ASN A 211 3.67 10.01 15.69
N GLY A 212 2.54 9.37 15.45
CA GLY A 212 1.86 9.42 14.16
C GLY A 212 1.35 10.80 13.81
N PHE A 213 0.79 11.53 14.79
CA PHE A 213 0.37 12.91 14.58
C PHE A 213 1.57 13.81 14.19
N MET A 214 2.71 13.66 14.87
CA MET A 214 3.91 14.44 14.54
C MET A 214 4.45 14.11 13.15
N LEU A 215 4.44 12.84 12.74
CA LEU A 215 4.82 12.43 11.38
C LEU A 215 3.88 13.04 10.32
N ARG A 216 2.56 12.95 10.55
CA ARG A 216 1.55 13.57 9.65
C ARG A 216 1.73 15.07 9.55
N ARG A 217 1.93 15.75 10.68
CA ARG A 217 2.19 17.20 10.69
C ARG A 217 3.43 17.55 9.86
N THR A 218 4.53 16.83 10.05
CA THR A 218 5.76 17.07 9.27
C THR A 218 5.52 16.91 7.77
N LEU A 219 4.76 15.88 7.36
CA LEU A 219 4.42 15.67 5.94
C LEU A 219 3.49 16.76 5.40
N ASN A 220 2.50 17.19 6.20
CA ASN A 220 1.61 18.27 5.82
C ASN A 220 2.38 19.57 5.62
N ASP A 221 3.16 19.98 6.62
CA ASP A 221 3.96 21.20 6.56
C ASP A 221 4.91 21.16 5.34
N TYR A 222 5.59 20.02 5.13
CA TYR A 222 6.50 19.80 4.00
C TYR A 222 5.83 19.99 2.62
N ILE A 223 4.68 19.36 2.39
CA ILE A 223 4.03 19.46 1.07
C ILE A 223 3.35 20.82 0.87
N MET A 224 2.75 21.37 1.93
CA MET A 224 2.13 22.68 1.88
C MET A 224 3.15 23.78 1.55
N ASP A 225 4.34 23.73 2.15
CA ASP A 225 5.43 24.70 1.85
C ASP A 225 5.82 24.65 0.37
N LYS A 226 6.03 23.44 -0.19
CA LYS A 226 6.34 23.27 -1.62
C LYS A 226 5.21 23.79 -2.53
N GLU A 227 3.98 23.54 -2.16
CA GLU A 227 2.79 23.98 -2.89
C GLU A 227 2.62 25.50 -2.85
N LEU A 228 2.82 26.13 -1.70
CA LEU A 228 2.79 27.58 -1.54
C LEU A 228 3.86 28.28 -2.41
N GLU A 229 5.07 27.74 -2.44
CA GLU A 229 6.15 28.24 -3.32
C GLU A 229 5.78 28.18 -4.81
N LEU A 230 4.96 27.21 -5.20
CA LEU A 230 4.45 27.05 -6.57
C LEU A 230 3.13 27.81 -6.83
N GLY A 231 2.68 28.63 -5.87
CA GLY A 231 1.51 29.50 -6.01
C GLY A 231 0.17 28.80 -5.79
N TYR A 232 0.15 27.62 -5.17
CA TYR A 232 -1.10 26.99 -4.72
C TYR A 232 -1.70 27.77 -3.55
N LYS A 233 -3.04 27.82 -3.51
CA LYS A 233 -3.79 28.42 -2.40
C LYS A 233 -4.50 27.33 -1.64
N HIS A 234 -4.13 27.17 -0.37
CA HIS A 234 -4.75 26.16 0.50
C HIS A 234 -6.10 26.62 1.00
N VAL A 235 -7.06 25.70 0.96
CA VAL A 235 -8.43 25.88 1.46
C VAL A 235 -8.80 24.78 2.44
N MET A 236 -9.93 24.93 3.09
CA MET A 236 -10.56 23.91 3.92
C MET A 236 -12.05 23.86 3.57
N THR A 237 -12.54 22.70 3.19
CA THR A 237 -13.94 22.48 2.86
C THR A 237 -14.58 21.46 3.83
N PRO A 238 -15.92 21.46 3.99
CA PRO A 238 -16.59 20.54 4.90
C PRO A 238 -16.41 19.07 4.50
N SER A 239 -16.29 18.20 5.50
CA SER A 239 -16.27 16.74 5.30
C SER A 239 -17.64 16.14 4.93
N LEU A 240 -18.68 16.95 4.99
CA LEU A 240 -20.07 16.65 4.61
C LEU A 240 -20.47 17.46 3.39
N GLY A 241 -21.26 16.86 2.53
CA GLY A 241 -21.90 17.54 1.41
C GLY A 241 -23.34 17.09 1.24
N SER A 242 -24.18 17.95 0.66
CA SER A 242 -25.53 17.56 0.26
C SER A 242 -25.45 16.47 -0.82
N VAL A 243 -26.42 15.59 -0.87
CA VAL A 243 -26.49 14.56 -1.91
C VAL A 243 -26.56 15.17 -3.32
N ASP A 244 -27.15 16.36 -3.46
CA ASP A 244 -27.27 17.05 -4.75
C ASP A 244 -25.91 17.52 -5.28
N LEU A 245 -24.96 17.85 -4.41
CA LEU A 245 -23.58 18.15 -4.81
C LEU A 245 -22.96 16.96 -5.54
N TYR A 246 -23.16 15.73 -5.01
CA TYR A 246 -22.61 14.51 -5.59
C TYR A 246 -23.39 13.99 -6.79
N LYS A 247 -24.69 14.29 -6.89
CA LYS A 247 -25.47 14.08 -8.12
C LYS A 247 -25.01 15.00 -9.23
N THR A 248 -24.82 16.29 -8.94
CA THR A 248 -24.32 17.28 -9.91
C THR A 248 -22.96 16.84 -10.46
N SER A 249 -22.04 16.40 -9.62
CA SER A 249 -20.71 15.95 -10.02
C SER A 249 -20.69 14.58 -10.69
N GLY A 250 -21.75 13.78 -10.59
CA GLY A 250 -21.81 12.39 -11.08
C GLY A 250 -21.19 11.34 -10.13
N HIS A 251 -20.64 11.74 -9.00
CA HIS A 251 -20.11 10.78 -8.04
C HIS A 251 -21.20 9.87 -7.49
N TRP A 252 -22.41 10.35 -7.34
CA TRP A 252 -23.54 9.54 -6.87
C TRP A 252 -23.82 8.35 -7.79
N ASP A 253 -23.71 8.53 -9.10
CA ASP A 253 -24.03 7.49 -10.08
C ASP A 253 -22.93 6.41 -10.16
N HIS A 254 -21.66 6.79 -9.91
CA HIS A 254 -20.51 5.92 -10.10
C HIS A 254 -19.88 5.40 -8.81
N TYR A 255 -20.18 6.01 -7.64
CA TYR A 255 -19.52 5.73 -6.36
C TYR A 255 -20.46 5.48 -5.20
N HIS A 256 -21.79 5.50 -5.40
CA HIS A 256 -22.74 5.43 -4.29
C HIS A 256 -22.58 4.16 -3.43
N GLU A 257 -22.12 3.05 -4.01
CA GLU A 257 -21.87 1.80 -3.29
C GLU A 257 -20.72 1.92 -2.28
N ASP A 258 -19.73 2.75 -2.60
CA ASP A 258 -18.59 3.04 -1.73
C ASP A 258 -18.78 4.30 -0.87
N MET A 259 -19.90 4.98 -0.98
CA MET A 259 -20.23 6.14 -0.14
C MET A 259 -20.84 5.70 1.19
N PHE A 260 -20.59 6.48 2.24
CA PHE A 260 -21.30 6.30 3.51
C PHE A 260 -22.80 6.53 3.32
N PRO A 261 -23.65 5.84 4.11
CA PRO A 261 -25.10 6.02 4.04
C PRO A 261 -25.51 7.47 4.24
N LEU A 262 -26.61 7.86 3.59
CA LEU A 262 -27.16 9.19 3.76
C LEU A 262 -27.58 9.44 5.21
N MET A 263 -27.24 10.64 5.67
CA MET A 263 -27.67 11.20 6.93
C MET A 263 -28.63 12.36 6.63
N GLY A 264 -29.77 12.40 7.29
CA GLY A 264 -30.71 13.45 7.01
C GLY A 264 -31.69 13.66 8.14
N ARG A 265 -32.26 14.84 8.15
CA ARG A 265 -33.40 15.20 8.98
C ARG A 265 -34.29 16.13 8.19
N ASP A 266 -35.58 15.92 8.28
CA ASP A 266 -36.60 16.63 7.51
C ASP A 266 -36.36 16.43 5.98
N ASP A 267 -36.23 17.49 5.22
CA ASP A 267 -36.03 17.44 3.75
C ASP A 267 -34.54 17.50 3.34
N GLU A 268 -33.59 17.50 4.30
CA GLU A 268 -32.16 17.62 4.02
C GLU A 268 -31.46 16.25 4.07
N ALA A 269 -30.68 15.94 3.02
CA ALA A 269 -29.89 14.71 2.91
C ALA A 269 -28.41 15.04 2.66
N TYR A 270 -27.57 14.55 3.55
CA TYR A 270 -26.11 14.72 3.49
C TYR A 270 -25.40 13.35 3.47
N THR A 271 -24.17 13.35 3.01
CA THR A 271 -23.26 12.21 3.12
C THR A 271 -21.85 12.68 3.45
N LEU A 272 -21.04 11.78 4.00
CA LEU A 272 -19.60 12.01 4.10
C LEU A 272 -19.00 12.03 2.69
N ARG A 273 -18.11 12.98 2.42
CA ARG A 273 -17.53 13.16 1.08
C ARG A 273 -16.59 12.00 0.72
N PRO A 274 -16.77 11.36 -0.45
CA PRO A 274 -15.82 10.38 -0.96
C PRO A 274 -14.59 11.03 -1.60
N MET A 275 -14.74 12.29 -2.03
CA MET A 275 -13.75 13.17 -2.66
C MET A 275 -14.13 14.63 -2.43
N ASN A 276 -13.13 15.52 -2.41
CA ASN A 276 -13.33 16.97 -2.20
C ASN A 276 -13.51 17.78 -3.49
N CYS A 277 -13.26 17.21 -4.67
CA CYS A 277 -13.34 17.92 -5.97
C CYS A 277 -14.64 18.69 -6.18
N PRO A 278 -15.86 18.20 -5.86
CA PRO A 278 -17.08 18.96 -6.05
C PRO A 278 -17.11 20.28 -5.27
N HIS A 279 -16.51 20.30 -4.09
CA HIS A 279 -16.42 21.52 -3.27
C HIS A 279 -15.53 22.58 -3.93
N HIS A 280 -14.40 22.20 -4.53
CA HIS A 280 -13.52 23.12 -5.22
C HIS A 280 -14.16 23.67 -6.50
N MET A 281 -15.01 22.88 -7.19
CA MET A 281 -15.80 23.39 -8.33
C MET A 281 -16.76 24.51 -7.90
N VAL A 282 -17.45 24.30 -6.75
CA VAL A 282 -18.34 25.33 -6.19
C VAL A 282 -17.55 26.57 -5.76
N MET A 283 -16.37 26.40 -5.17
CA MET A 283 -15.50 27.53 -4.79
C MET A 283 -15.07 28.35 -6.02
N PHE A 284 -14.61 27.68 -7.07
CA PHE A 284 -14.27 28.38 -8.32
C PHE A 284 -15.48 29.13 -8.89
N LYS A 285 -16.65 28.49 -8.95
CA LYS A 285 -17.90 29.09 -9.46
C LYS A 285 -18.38 30.32 -8.65
N SER A 286 -17.94 30.47 -7.41
CA SER A 286 -18.36 31.54 -6.51
C SER A 286 -17.91 32.95 -6.93
N SER A 287 -16.95 33.05 -7.86
CA SER A 287 -16.37 34.30 -8.32
C SER A 287 -16.30 34.36 -9.84
N LEU A 288 -16.32 35.55 -10.41
CA LEU A 288 -16.07 35.77 -11.83
C LEU A 288 -14.55 35.76 -12.06
N HIS A 289 -14.09 34.99 -13.03
CA HIS A 289 -12.68 34.88 -13.41
C HIS A 289 -12.48 35.32 -14.86
N SER A 290 -11.29 35.87 -15.15
CA SER A 290 -10.82 36.13 -16.50
C SER A 290 -9.65 35.21 -16.84
N TYR A 291 -9.30 35.10 -18.12
CA TYR A 291 -8.13 34.34 -18.57
C TYR A 291 -6.82 34.79 -17.89
N ARG A 292 -6.75 36.04 -17.41
CA ARG A 292 -5.57 36.60 -16.70
C ARG A 292 -5.43 36.05 -15.27
N ASP A 293 -6.52 35.54 -14.70
CA ASP A 293 -6.53 34.98 -13.36
C ASP A 293 -6.09 33.49 -13.37
N LEU A 294 -6.16 32.86 -14.55
CA LEU A 294 -5.81 31.47 -14.76
C LEU A 294 -4.29 31.30 -15.04
N PRO A 295 -3.63 30.24 -14.53
CA PRO A 295 -4.22 29.11 -13.80
C PRO A 295 -4.50 29.45 -12.33
N ILE A 296 -5.63 28.96 -11.81
CA ILE A 296 -5.97 29.01 -10.38
C ILE A 296 -5.72 27.63 -9.78
N ARG A 297 -4.84 27.56 -8.78
CA ARG A 297 -4.44 26.31 -8.11
C ARG A 297 -4.98 26.28 -6.69
N ILE A 298 -6.00 25.44 -6.45
CA ILE A 298 -6.63 25.24 -5.13
C ILE A 298 -6.16 23.91 -4.57
N ALA A 299 -5.54 23.93 -3.37
CA ALA A 299 -5.05 22.74 -2.69
C ALA A 299 -5.74 22.54 -1.34
N GLU A 300 -5.88 21.31 -0.92
CA GLU A 300 -6.45 20.94 0.38
C GLU A 300 -5.81 19.67 0.91
N ILE A 301 -5.48 19.66 2.19
CA ILE A 301 -5.23 18.42 2.94
C ILE A 301 -6.59 17.90 3.38
N ALA A 302 -7.24 17.16 2.47
CA ALA A 302 -8.64 16.81 2.53
C ALA A 302 -8.88 15.50 3.28
N GLN A 303 -9.80 15.49 4.25
CA GLN A 303 -10.27 14.25 4.86
C GLN A 303 -11.45 13.70 4.07
N ASP A 304 -11.28 12.52 3.47
CA ASP A 304 -12.27 11.82 2.66
C ASP A 304 -12.69 10.49 3.29
N PHE A 305 -13.85 9.97 2.86
CA PHE A 305 -14.47 8.80 3.46
C PHE A 305 -15.02 7.86 2.40
N ARG A 306 -14.64 6.57 2.47
CA ARG A 306 -15.17 5.53 1.58
C ARG A 306 -15.57 4.31 2.39
N PHE A 307 -16.78 3.81 2.16
CA PHE A 307 -17.30 2.65 2.87
C PHE A 307 -16.73 1.35 2.29
N GLU A 308 -15.41 1.22 2.34
CA GLU A 308 -14.68 0.04 1.88
C GLU A 308 -15.20 -1.24 2.54
N SER A 309 -15.28 -2.33 1.76
CA SER A 309 -15.66 -3.64 2.30
C SER A 309 -14.66 -4.09 3.37
N SER A 310 -15.14 -4.80 4.39
CA SER A 310 -14.27 -5.23 5.51
C SER A 310 -13.10 -6.12 5.08
N GLY A 311 -13.25 -6.86 3.97
CA GLY A 311 -12.20 -7.72 3.42
C GLY A 311 -11.11 -6.97 2.65
N ALA A 312 -11.39 -5.72 2.21
CA ALA A 312 -10.44 -4.88 1.49
C ALA A 312 -9.57 -4.04 2.42
N LEU A 313 -9.92 -3.92 3.70
CA LEU A 313 -9.19 -3.08 4.64
C LEU A 313 -7.79 -3.66 4.94
N THR A 314 -6.75 -2.81 4.83
CA THR A 314 -5.36 -3.22 5.03
C THR A 314 -4.60 -2.15 5.82
N GLY A 315 -4.50 -2.31 7.14
CA GLY A 315 -3.80 -1.34 8.01
C GLY A 315 -4.22 0.11 7.72
N ILE A 316 -3.23 1.00 7.54
CA ILE A 316 -3.46 2.38 7.09
C ILE A 316 -3.28 2.56 5.57
N GLU A 317 -2.97 1.52 4.83
CA GLU A 317 -2.88 1.56 3.37
C GLU A 317 -4.26 1.69 2.71
N ARG A 318 -5.27 0.98 3.26
CA ARG A 318 -6.66 1.05 2.79
C ARG A 318 -7.62 1.13 3.97
N THR A 319 -8.20 2.31 4.14
CA THR A 319 -9.01 2.70 5.30
C THR A 319 -10.36 3.26 4.85
N ARG A 320 -11.31 3.41 5.79
CA ARG A 320 -12.62 4.04 5.54
C ARG A 320 -12.61 5.56 5.73
N ALA A 321 -11.65 6.07 6.49
CA ALA A 321 -11.39 7.49 6.64
C ALA A 321 -9.90 7.73 6.40
N PHE A 322 -9.56 8.58 5.44
CA PHE A 322 -8.18 8.87 5.05
C PHE A 322 -8.04 10.36 4.73
N THR A 323 -6.81 10.83 4.72
CA THR A 323 -6.52 12.22 4.38
C THR A 323 -5.73 12.26 3.08
N GLN A 324 -6.18 13.07 2.12
CA GLN A 324 -5.56 13.18 0.81
C GLN A 324 -4.88 14.54 0.65
N ASN A 325 -3.66 14.55 0.11
CA ASN A 325 -3.02 15.74 -0.40
C ASN A 325 -3.55 16.01 -1.81
N ASP A 326 -4.63 16.75 -1.91
CA ASP A 326 -5.36 16.93 -3.15
C ASP A 326 -5.33 18.38 -3.64
N SER A 327 -5.45 18.55 -4.94
CA SER A 327 -5.52 19.87 -5.54
C SER A 327 -6.22 19.84 -6.91
N HIS A 328 -6.83 20.96 -7.24
CA HIS A 328 -7.52 21.21 -8.50
C HIS A 328 -6.98 22.47 -9.13
N ILE A 329 -6.43 22.33 -10.34
CA ILE A 329 -5.86 23.42 -11.13
C ILE A 329 -6.87 23.75 -12.22
N PHE A 330 -7.43 24.96 -12.16
CA PHE A 330 -8.34 25.50 -13.17
C PHE A 330 -7.51 26.28 -14.18
N CYS A 331 -7.48 25.84 -15.43
CA CYS A 331 -6.63 26.42 -16.45
C CYS A 331 -7.36 26.57 -17.81
N THR A 332 -6.76 27.35 -18.71
CA THR A 332 -7.19 27.36 -20.11
C THR A 332 -6.65 26.12 -20.84
N PRO A 333 -7.25 25.72 -21.98
CA PRO A 333 -6.72 24.61 -22.78
C PRO A 333 -5.23 24.75 -23.14
N ASP A 334 -4.79 25.97 -23.45
CA ASP A 334 -3.40 26.24 -23.82
C ASP A 334 -2.40 26.07 -22.66
N GLN A 335 -2.88 26.17 -21.41
CA GLN A 335 -2.06 26.04 -20.21
C GLN A 335 -1.89 24.59 -19.75
N ILE A 336 -2.63 23.62 -20.30
CA ILE A 336 -2.64 22.22 -19.84
C ILE A 336 -1.23 21.62 -19.83
N LYS A 337 -0.46 21.75 -20.91
CA LYS A 337 0.87 21.16 -21.02
C LYS A 337 1.83 21.70 -19.96
N ASP A 338 1.82 23.01 -19.76
CA ASP A 338 2.73 23.68 -18.80
C ASP A 338 2.37 23.31 -17.36
N GLU A 339 1.08 23.27 -17.01
CA GLU A 339 0.62 22.86 -15.70
C GLU A 339 0.91 21.39 -15.43
N PHE A 340 0.72 20.52 -16.42
CA PHE A 340 1.03 19.10 -16.31
C PHE A 340 2.53 18.85 -16.05
N LYS A 341 3.40 19.54 -16.81
CA LYS A 341 4.87 19.50 -16.60
C LYS A 341 5.26 20.01 -15.21
N ALA A 342 4.64 21.09 -14.75
CA ALA A 342 4.89 21.64 -13.41
C ALA A 342 4.54 20.64 -12.31
N VAL A 343 3.41 19.91 -12.45
CA VAL A 343 3.01 18.87 -11.49
C VAL A 343 3.97 17.68 -11.54
N ILE A 344 4.36 17.20 -12.74
CA ILE A 344 5.35 16.13 -12.88
C ILE A 344 6.65 16.52 -12.18
N LYS A 345 7.13 17.74 -12.40
CA LYS A 345 8.34 18.26 -11.73
C LYS A 345 8.20 18.24 -10.22
N LEU A 346 7.06 18.66 -9.68
CA LEU A 346 6.80 18.62 -8.23
C LEU A 346 6.84 17.17 -7.70
N ILE A 347 6.25 16.20 -8.42
CA ILE A 347 6.32 14.78 -8.06
C ILE A 347 7.77 14.30 -8.01
N LEU A 348 8.56 14.59 -9.05
CA LEU A 348 9.96 14.18 -9.14
C LEU A 348 10.83 14.82 -8.04
N ASP A 349 10.59 16.08 -7.71
CA ASP A 349 11.28 16.78 -6.61
C ASP A 349 10.95 16.13 -5.25
N VAL A 350 9.69 15.76 -5.03
CA VAL A 350 9.27 15.05 -3.82
C VAL A 350 9.92 13.67 -3.75
N TYR A 351 9.88 12.89 -4.83
CA TYR A 351 10.48 11.55 -4.86
C TYR A 351 11.99 11.58 -4.63
N LYS A 352 12.66 12.60 -5.14
CA LYS A 352 14.08 12.86 -4.84
C LYS A 352 14.32 13.13 -3.36
N ASP A 353 13.50 13.96 -2.71
CA ASP A 353 13.61 14.27 -1.28
C ASP A 353 13.42 13.03 -0.40
N PHE A 354 12.57 12.07 -0.82
CA PHE A 354 12.37 10.78 -0.14
C PHE A 354 13.37 9.69 -0.58
N GLY A 355 14.14 9.93 -1.64
CA GLY A 355 15.11 8.97 -2.18
C GLY A 355 14.49 7.80 -2.93
N PHE A 356 13.27 7.95 -3.46
CA PHE A 356 12.62 6.92 -4.28
C PHE A 356 13.30 6.84 -5.65
N LYS A 357 13.62 5.62 -6.10
CA LYS A 357 14.36 5.39 -7.35
C LYS A 357 13.61 4.49 -8.33
N ASP A 358 12.87 3.50 -7.81
CA ASP A 358 12.16 2.51 -8.60
C ASP A 358 10.70 2.92 -8.77
N TYR A 359 10.42 3.71 -9.80
CA TYR A 359 9.06 4.13 -10.14
C TYR A 359 8.89 4.18 -11.66
N GLU A 360 7.65 3.95 -12.10
CA GLU A 360 7.22 4.03 -13.49
C GLU A 360 5.96 4.88 -13.61
N PHE A 361 5.82 5.53 -14.75
CA PHE A 361 4.60 6.27 -15.07
C PHE A 361 3.64 5.35 -15.84
N ARG A 362 2.39 5.30 -15.38
CA ARG A 362 1.30 4.58 -16.05
C ARG A 362 0.32 5.59 -16.63
N LEU A 363 0.27 5.68 -17.96
CA LEU A 363 -0.76 6.45 -18.66
C LEU A 363 -2.03 5.59 -18.75
N SER A 364 -3.01 5.92 -17.92
CA SER A 364 -4.27 5.20 -17.80
C SER A 364 -5.30 5.79 -18.77
N LEU A 365 -5.64 5.00 -19.78
CA LEU A 365 -6.52 5.35 -20.89
C LEU A 365 -7.92 4.77 -20.66
N ARG A 366 -8.92 5.32 -21.38
CA ARG A 366 -10.26 4.73 -21.43
C ARG A 366 -10.25 3.36 -22.12
N ASP A 367 -11.27 2.57 -21.86
CA ASP A 367 -11.69 1.44 -22.71
C ASP A 367 -12.87 1.91 -23.58
N GLU A 368 -12.63 2.09 -24.87
CA GLU A 368 -13.62 2.55 -25.84
C GLU A 368 -14.87 1.63 -25.90
N GLY A 369 -14.72 0.36 -25.55
CA GLY A 369 -15.82 -0.61 -25.48
C GLY A 369 -16.73 -0.44 -24.27
N ASN A 370 -16.28 0.27 -23.22
CA ASN A 370 -17.04 0.49 -21.99
C ASN A 370 -17.65 1.89 -21.92
N THR A 371 -18.70 2.10 -22.71
CA THR A 371 -19.41 3.39 -22.81
C THR A 371 -20.26 3.72 -21.57
N GLU A 372 -20.49 2.78 -20.67
CA GLU A 372 -21.18 3.04 -19.39
C GLU A 372 -20.25 3.77 -18.41
N LYS A 373 -18.98 3.38 -18.34
CA LYS A 373 -17.98 4.02 -17.47
C LYS A 373 -17.40 5.29 -18.10
N TYR A 374 -17.11 5.26 -19.41
CA TYR A 374 -16.42 6.33 -20.13
C TYR A 374 -17.37 7.00 -21.13
N PHE A 375 -18.22 7.85 -20.61
CA PHE A 375 -19.18 8.60 -21.42
C PHE A 375 -18.65 10.00 -21.81
N GLY A 376 -19.27 10.61 -22.80
CA GLY A 376 -18.97 11.98 -23.22
C GLY A 376 -18.48 12.08 -24.66
N ASN A 377 -17.75 13.14 -24.97
CA ASN A 377 -17.29 13.45 -26.31
C ASN A 377 -15.98 12.69 -26.63
N ASP A 378 -16.00 11.77 -27.59
CA ASP A 378 -14.84 10.99 -28.01
C ASP A 378 -13.66 11.85 -28.43
N LEU A 379 -13.90 12.99 -29.10
CA LEU A 379 -12.83 13.91 -29.51
C LEU A 379 -12.08 14.50 -28.30
N LEU A 380 -12.80 14.84 -27.22
CA LEU A 380 -12.16 15.34 -25.99
C LEU A 380 -11.32 14.27 -25.32
N TRP A 381 -11.77 13.01 -25.34
CA TRP A 381 -10.98 11.90 -24.83
C TRP A 381 -9.67 11.71 -25.64
N GLU A 382 -9.78 11.68 -26.97
CA GLU A 382 -8.62 11.51 -27.86
C GLU A 382 -7.61 12.66 -27.71
N GLU A 383 -8.09 13.90 -27.64
CA GLU A 383 -7.25 15.09 -27.42
C GLU A 383 -6.57 15.04 -26.06
N SER A 384 -7.31 14.66 -25.00
CA SER A 384 -6.78 14.55 -23.64
C SER A 384 -5.68 13.49 -23.54
N GLU A 385 -5.93 12.29 -24.05
CA GLU A 385 -4.97 11.19 -24.05
C GLU A 385 -3.72 11.54 -24.87
N LYS A 386 -3.91 12.23 -26.00
CA LYS A 386 -2.82 12.71 -26.84
C LYS A 386 -1.94 13.73 -26.13
N VAL A 387 -2.55 14.74 -25.49
CA VAL A 387 -1.82 15.79 -24.76
C VAL A 387 -0.95 15.17 -23.64
N LEU A 388 -1.50 14.22 -22.88
CA LEU A 388 -0.74 13.56 -21.81
C LEU A 388 0.42 12.72 -22.36
N ARG A 389 0.20 12.00 -23.46
CA ARG A 389 1.26 11.23 -24.13
C ARG A 389 2.39 12.14 -24.63
N GLU A 390 2.04 13.23 -25.30
CA GLU A 390 3.00 14.22 -25.80
C GLU A 390 3.87 14.80 -24.68
N VAL A 391 3.28 15.12 -23.51
CA VAL A 391 4.03 15.62 -22.35
C VAL A 391 5.03 14.57 -21.85
N LEU A 392 4.61 13.31 -21.73
CA LEU A 392 5.50 12.24 -21.27
C LEU A 392 6.66 11.99 -22.23
N GLU A 393 6.41 12.05 -23.54
CA GLU A 393 7.44 11.92 -24.57
C GLU A 393 8.40 13.11 -24.60
N GLU A 394 7.89 14.35 -24.49
CA GLU A 394 8.70 15.57 -24.42
C GLU A 394 9.62 15.59 -23.19
N GLU A 395 9.11 15.17 -22.02
CA GLU A 395 9.88 15.05 -20.78
C GLU A 395 10.77 13.78 -20.74
N LYS A 396 10.71 12.92 -21.76
CA LYS A 396 11.48 11.66 -21.90
C LYS A 396 11.31 10.73 -20.69
N LEU A 397 10.10 10.66 -20.17
CA LEU A 397 9.77 9.79 -19.05
C LEU A 397 9.54 8.36 -19.53
N ASN A 398 9.95 7.41 -18.69
CA ASN A 398 9.61 6.00 -18.92
C ASN A 398 8.17 5.76 -18.50
N PHE A 399 7.30 5.37 -19.46
CA PHE A 399 5.89 5.11 -19.18
C PHE A 399 5.35 3.94 -19.99
N TYR A 400 4.26 3.37 -19.48
CA TYR A 400 3.46 2.39 -20.21
C TYR A 400 1.98 2.78 -20.20
N GLU A 401 1.24 2.29 -21.17
CA GLU A 401 -0.19 2.55 -21.32
C GLU A 401 -1.03 1.42 -20.73
N ALA A 402 -2.10 1.76 -20.01
CA ALA A 402 -3.05 0.82 -19.45
C ALA A 402 -4.49 1.21 -19.84
N LYS A 403 -5.11 0.40 -20.70
CA LYS A 403 -6.51 0.61 -21.12
C LYS A 403 -7.50 0.20 -20.02
N GLY A 404 -8.59 0.96 -19.89
CA GLY A 404 -9.64 0.68 -18.91
C GLY A 404 -9.36 1.20 -17.50
N GLU A 405 -8.20 1.82 -17.27
CA GLU A 405 -7.75 2.30 -15.96
C GLU A 405 -7.99 3.80 -15.74
N ALA A 406 -8.49 4.53 -16.74
CA ALA A 406 -8.83 5.95 -16.62
C ALA A 406 -9.94 6.20 -15.59
N ALA A 407 -10.01 7.44 -15.06
CA ALA A 407 -11.17 7.91 -14.31
C ALA A 407 -12.39 8.05 -15.24
N PHE A 408 -13.60 8.04 -14.68
CA PHE A 408 -14.80 8.19 -15.50
C PHE A 408 -14.86 9.56 -16.20
N TYR A 409 -14.19 10.56 -15.65
CA TYR A 409 -14.18 11.95 -16.12
C TYR A 409 -12.96 12.33 -16.97
N GLY A 410 -11.98 11.47 -17.14
CA GLY A 410 -10.81 11.75 -17.97
C GLY A 410 -9.63 10.78 -17.80
N PRO A 411 -8.64 10.86 -18.70
CA PRO A 411 -7.41 10.07 -18.59
C PRO A 411 -6.57 10.53 -17.41
N LYS A 412 -5.72 9.64 -16.93
CA LYS A 412 -4.85 9.92 -15.78
C LYS A 412 -3.44 9.39 -15.96
N LEU A 413 -2.51 10.08 -15.34
CA LEU A 413 -1.15 9.64 -15.14
C LEU A 413 -0.98 9.20 -13.70
N ASP A 414 -0.72 7.92 -13.49
CA ASP A 414 -0.42 7.36 -12.17
C ASP A 414 1.08 7.10 -12.06
N VAL A 415 1.67 7.38 -10.91
CA VAL A 415 3.06 7.01 -10.64
C VAL A 415 3.08 5.77 -9.75
N GLN A 416 3.51 4.67 -10.34
CA GLN A 416 3.67 3.38 -9.68
C GLN A 416 5.06 3.31 -9.06
N VAL A 417 5.14 3.06 -7.77
CA VAL A 417 6.41 2.88 -7.06
C VAL A 417 6.50 1.44 -6.58
N ARG A 418 7.60 0.78 -6.89
CA ARG A 418 7.87 -0.56 -6.40
C ARG A 418 8.20 -0.50 -4.91
N SER A 419 7.35 -1.07 -4.07
CA SER A 419 7.60 -1.13 -2.63
C SER A 419 8.74 -2.09 -2.29
N ALA A 420 9.38 -1.88 -1.14
CA ALA A 420 10.44 -2.77 -0.65
C ALA A 420 9.98 -4.22 -0.42
N ILE A 421 8.68 -4.48 -0.34
CA ILE A 421 8.08 -5.81 -0.23
C ILE A 421 7.62 -6.37 -1.59
N GLY A 422 7.89 -5.64 -2.69
CA GLY A 422 7.70 -6.11 -4.06
C GLY A 422 6.32 -5.87 -4.66
N HIS A 423 5.47 -5.06 -4.04
CA HIS A 423 4.18 -4.63 -4.61
C HIS A 423 4.30 -3.27 -5.30
N ASP A 424 3.54 -3.07 -6.38
CA ASP A 424 3.42 -1.78 -7.02
C ASP A 424 2.33 -0.95 -6.33
N VAL A 425 2.71 0.24 -5.86
CA VAL A 425 1.83 1.16 -5.13
C VAL A 425 1.69 2.46 -5.92
N THR A 426 0.46 2.85 -6.23
CA THR A 426 0.21 4.18 -6.79
C THR A 426 0.34 5.22 -5.67
N LEU A 427 1.40 6.02 -5.72
CA LEU A 427 1.63 7.08 -4.73
C LEU A 427 1.14 8.44 -5.21
N SER A 428 1.36 8.77 -6.48
CA SER A 428 0.95 10.07 -7.06
C SER A 428 0.06 9.87 -8.27
N THR A 429 -0.83 10.84 -8.51
CA THR A 429 -1.70 10.83 -9.68
C THR A 429 -1.94 12.24 -10.20
N ILE A 430 -2.10 12.36 -11.52
CA ILE A 430 -2.53 13.58 -12.22
C ILE A 430 -3.64 13.17 -13.18
N GLN A 431 -4.75 13.89 -13.16
CA GLN A 431 -5.95 13.54 -13.96
C GLN A 431 -6.45 14.77 -14.68
N LEU A 432 -6.75 14.63 -15.96
CA LEU A 432 -7.31 15.71 -16.78
C LEU A 432 -8.83 15.57 -16.85
N ASP A 433 -9.55 16.64 -16.57
CA ASP A 433 -11.01 16.63 -16.44
C ASP A 433 -11.67 17.78 -17.20
N TYR A 434 -12.50 17.41 -18.16
CA TYR A 434 -13.38 18.32 -18.88
C TYR A 434 -14.84 18.22 -18.43
N GLN A 435 -15.19 17.16 -17.69
CA GLN A 435 -16.59 16.83 -17.36
C GLN A 435 -17.12 17.60 -16.15
N LEU A 436 -16.36 17.67 -15.06
CA LEU A 436 -16.79 18.44 -13.89
C LEU A 436 -16.96 19.93 -14.19
N PRO A 437 -16.06 20.59 -14.96
CA PRO A 437 -16.31 21.95 -15.42
C PRO A 437 -17.63 22.11 -16.17
N GLU A 438 -18.01 21.14 -17.00
CA GLU A 438 -19.28 21.15 -17.72
C GLU A 438 -20.47 20.96 -16.79
N ARG A 439 -20.43 19.94 -15.93
CA ARG A 439 -21.51 19.61 -14.98
C ARG A 439 -21.79 20.73 -13.99
N PHE A 440 -20.76 21.43 -13.55
CA PHE A 440 -20.88 22.59 -12.67
C PHE A 440 -21.08 23.90 -13.41
N GLU A 441 -21.11 23.88 -14.76
CA GLU A 441 -21.22 25.07 -15.59
C GLU A 441 -20.20 26.15 -15.24
N LEU A 442 -18.91 25.73 -15.07
CA LEU A 442 -17.84 26.66 -14.75
C LEU A 442 -17.55 27.56 -15.96
N GLU A 443 -17.28 28.83 -15.72
CA GLU A 443 -17.01 29.81 -16.78
C GLU A 443 -15.88 30.76 -16.37
N TYR A 444 -15.10 31.19 -17.34
CA TYR A 444 -14.21 32.35 -17.26
C TYR A 444 -14.37 33.22 -18.50
N ILE A 445 -13.91 34.48 -18.45
CA ILE A 445 -13.91 35.39 -19.59
C ILE A 445 -12.58 35.24 -20.33
N ASN A 446 -12.63 34.85 -21.61
CA ASN A 446 -11.47 34.70 -22.47
C ASN A 446 -10.92 36.04 -22.97
N GLU A 447 -9.84 36.02 -23.76
CA GLU A 447 -9.21 37.25 -24.31
C GLU A 447 -10.14 38.08 -25.20
N GLU A 448 -11.10 37.44 -25.85
CA GLU A 448 -12.07 38.06 -26.73
C GLU A 448 -13.27 38.65 -25.97
N GLY A 449 -13.31 38.48 -24.63
CA GLY A 449 -14.43 38.94 -23.81
C GLY A 449 -15.61 37.97 -23.77
N ASN A 450 -15.46 36.77 -24.33
CA ASN A 450 -16.50 35.74 -24.35
C ASN A 450 -16.39 34.81 -23.15
N LYS A 451 -17.52 34.19 -22.76
CA LYS A 451 -17.52 33.11 -21.79
C LYS A 451 -16.87 31.87 -22.40
N ALA A 452 -15.93 31.28 -21.68
CA ALA A 452 -15.27 30.04 -22.02
C ALA A 452 -15.25 29.10 -20.81
N ARG A 453 -15.08 27.79 -21.04
CA ARG A 453 -15.04 26.76 -19.98
C ARG A 453 -13.61 26.43 -19.65
N PRO A 454 -13.21 26.45 -18.35
CA PRO A 454 -11.88 26.03 -17.95
C PRO A 454 -11.76 24.50 -18.04
N VAL A 455 -10.52 24.02 -18.11
CA VAL A 455 -10.17 22.63 -17.90
C VAL A 455 -9.68 22.47 -16.47
N VAL A 456 -9.90 21.32 -15.86
CA VAL A 456 -9.42 21.04 -14.51
C VAL A 456 -8.38 19.92 -14.53
N ILE A 457 -7.27 20.15 -13.85
CA ILE A 457 -6.28 19.12 -13.58
C ILE A 457 -6.39 18.77 -12.09
N HIS A 458 -6.79 17.55 -11.80
CA HIS A 458 -6.74 16.97 -10.46
C HIS A 458 -5.35 16.42 -10.23
N ARG A 459 -4.80 16.61 -9.05
CA ARG A 459 -3.53 15.97 -8.71
C ARG A 459 -3.42 15.66 -7.22
N ALA A 460 -2.77 14.56 -6.91
CA ALA A 460 -2.37 14.18 -5.57
C ALA A 460 -0.89 13.80 -5.60
N ILE A 461 -0.04 14.56 -4.89
CA ILE A 461 1.43 14.32 -4.88
C ILE A 461 1.78 13.21 -3.91
N LEU A 462 1.38 13.35 -2.63
CA LEU A 462 1.54 12.29 -1.62
C LEU A 462 0.38 11.28 -1.65
N GLY A 463 -0.61 11.48 -2.54
CA GLY A 463 -1.83 10.69 -2.55
C GLY A 463 -2.56 10.74 -1.22
N SER A 464 -3.03 9.60 -0.73
CA SER A 464 -3.48 9.48 0.65
C SER A 464 -2.28 9.50 1.59
N LEU A 465 -2.26 10.43 2.54
CA LEU A 465 -1.20 10.50 3.57
C LEU A 465 -1.13 9.22 4.41
N ASP A 466 -2.25 8.57 4.61
CA ASP A 466 -2.34 7.31 5.34
C ASP A 466 -1.56 6.21 4.59
N ARG A 467 -1.82 6.05 3.29
CA ARG A 467 -1.09 5.12 2.41
C ARG A 467 0.37 5.52 2.26
N PHE A 468 0.66 6.80 2.12
CA PHE A 468 2.03 7.28 2.00
C PHE A 468 2.85 6.99 3.26
N ILE A 469 2.25 7.15 4.45
CA ILE A 469 2.90 6.79 5.71
C ILE A 469 3.11 5.27 5.80
N ALA A 470 2.12 4.44 5.41
CA ALA A 470 2.33 2.99 5.32
C ALA A 470 3.56 2.68 4.46
N PHE A 471 3.61 3.26 3.25
CA PHE A 471 4.69 3.05 2.30
C PHE A 471 6.05 3.46 2.86
N ILE A 472 6.20 4.65 3.45
CA ILE A 472 7.50 5.09 4.00
C ILE A 472 7.91 4.31 5.24
N LEU A 473 6.96 3.82 6.08
CA LEU A 473 7.28 2.94 7.19
C LEU A 473 7.85 1.61 6.70
N GLU A 474 7.32 1.05 5.62
CA GLU A 474 7.79 -0.18 4.99
C GLU A 474 9.12 0.04 4.27
N GLU A 475 9.24 1.10 3.48
CA GLU A 475 10.44 1.46 2.72
C GLU A 475 11.64 1.70 3.65
N PHE A 476 11.44 2.45 4.71
CA PHE A 476 12.49 2.77 5.67
C PHE A 476 12.60 1.74 6.81
N LYS A 477 11.78 0.69 6.80
CA LYS A 477 11.75 -0.32 7.88
C LYS A 477 11.56 0.33 9.26
N GLY A 478 10.83 1.45 9.29
CA GLY A 478 10.59 2.28 10.48
C GLY A 478 11.78 3.13 10.93
N VAL A 479 12.92 3.09 10.25
CA VAL A 479 14.08 3.95 10.51
C VAL A 479 13.94 5.24 9.70
N LEU A 480 13.17 6.17 10.23
CA LEU A 480 12.88 7.42 9.54
C LEU A 480 14.10 8.36 9.56
N PRO A 481 14.38 9.07 8.44
CA PRO A 481 15.40 10.11 8.45
C PRO A 481 15.07 11.23 9.45
N LEU A 482 16.08 11.94 9.94
CA LEU A 482 15.95 12.93 11.02
C LEU A 482 14.82 13.95 10.80
N TRP A 483 14.65 14.44 9.58
CA TRP A 483 13.64 15.44 9.25
C TRP A 483 12.20 14.92 9.33
N LEU A 484 12.00 13.60 9.12
CA LEU A 484 10.68 12.92 9.21
C LEU A 484 10.41 12.33 10.58
N ALA A 485 11.45 11.99 11.34
CA ALA A 485 11.30 11.30 12.61
C ALA A 485 10.39 12.08 13.57
N PRO A 486 9.41 11.42 14.22
CA PRO A 486 8.59 12.04 15.27
C PRO A 486 9.44 12.58 16.42
N MET A 487 10.50 11.83 16.78
CA MET A 487 11.55 12.17 17.72
C MET A 487 12.90 11.96 17.02
N GLY A 488 13.70 13.01 16.90
CA GLY A 488 14.98 12.99 16.18
C GLY A 488 16.16 12.64 17.06
N VAL A 489 16.15 13.14 18.30
CA VAL A 489 17.27 13.05 19.24
C VAL A 489 16.76 12.66 20.62
N GLU A 490 17.26 11.56 21.18
CA GLU A 490 17.09 11.22 22.60
C GLU A 490 18.37 11.49 23.36
N ILE A 491 18.27 12.34 24.39
CA ILE A 491 19.40 12.77 25.21
C ILE A 491 19.38 11.98 26.51
N ILE A 492 20.43 11.22 26.76
CA ILE A 492 20.50 10.27 27.87
C ILE A 492 21.67 10.66 28.79
N PRO A 493 21.40 11.34 29.92
CA PRO A 493 22.41 11.62 30.93
C PRO A 493 22.92 10.30 31.55
N VAL A 494 24.23 10.08 31.63
CA VAL A 494 24.83 8.87 32.23
C VAL A 494 24.39 8.72 33.68
N ASN A 495 24.44 9.81 34.42
CA ASN A 495 23.93 9.91 35.80
C ASN A 495 22.92 11.04 35.85
N THR A 496 21.69 10.73 36.25
CA THR A 496 20.59 11.69 36.27
C THR A 496 20.75 12.79 37.33
N GLU A 497 21.53 12.55 38.41
CA GLU A 497 21.78 13.55 39.43
C GLU A 497 22.81 14.60 38.96
N PHE A 498 23.86 14.18 38.24
CA PHE A 498 24.96 15.05 37.89
C PHE A 498 24.94 15.60 36.47
N HIS A 499 24.23 14.97 35.52
CA HIS A 499 24.30 15.33 34.12
C HIS A 499 22.98 15.86 33.55
N THR A 500 21.86 15.83 34.30
CA THR A 500 20.55 16.27 33.80
C THR A 500 20.52 17.76 33.46
N GLU A 501 21.21 18.60 34.24
CA GLU A 501 21.26 20.05 33.95
C GLU A 501 21.98 20.33 32.63
N TYR A 502 23.07 19.60 32.34
CA TYR A 502 23.74 19.71 31.05
C TYR A 502 22.88 19.13 29.90
N ALA A 503 22.20 18.03 30.15
CA ALA A 503 21.25 17.45 29.18
C ALA A 503 20.11 18.43 28.83
N LYS A 504 19.60 19.19 29.78
CA LYS A 504 18.61 20.26 29.53
C LYS A 504 19.20 21.39 28.70
N LYS A 505 20.45 21.80 28.96
CA LYS A 505 21.14 22.80 28.12
C LYS A 505 21.26 22.34 26.68
N VAL A 506 21.62 21.07 26.44
CA VAL A 506 21.67 20.48 25.09
C VAL A 506 20.26 20.45 24.47
N LEU A 507 19.24 20.06 25.24
CA LEU A 507 17.84 20.07 24.79
C LEU A 507 17.38 21.45 24.34
N GLU A 508 17.67 22.50 25.11
CA GLU A 508 17.28 23.87 24.76
C GLU A 508 17.97 24.35 23.47
N ALA A 509 19.27 24.07 23.29
CA ALA A 509 19.97 24.39 22.07
C ALA A 509 19.36 23.68 20.82
N LEU A 510 18.93 22.42 20.98
CA LEU A 510 18.26 21.68 19.90
C LEU A 510 16.85 22.25 19.62
N LYS A 511 16.09 22.60 20.66
CA LYS A 511 14.76 23.22 20.51
C LYS A 511 14.82 24.57 19.83
N GLU A 512 15.77 25.43 20.21
CA GLU A 512 16.01 26.73 19.54
C GLU A 512 16.35 26.57 18.06
N ALA A 513 17.01 25.45 17.70
CA ALA A 513 17.31 25.09 16.33
C ALA A 513 16.13 24.40 15.60
N GLY A 514 14.96 24.24 16.24
CA GLY A 514 13.80 23.57 15.67
C GLY A 514 13.94 22.04 15.57
N ILE A 515 14.88 21.44 16.30
CA ILE A 515 15.16 20.00 16.27
C ILE A 515 14.33 19.30 17.35
N LYS A 516 13.60 18.25 16.96
CA LYS A 516 12.77 17.43 17.87
C LYS A 516 13.68 16.58 18.76
N ALA A 517 13.75 16.90 20.03
CA ALA A 517 14.59 16.23 21.01
C ALA A 517 13.86 16.07 22.36
N GLU A 518 14.27 15.07 23.12
CA GLU A 518 13.77 14.78 24.48
C GLU A 518 14.92 14.32 25.36
N VAL A 519 14.80 14.55 26.68
CA VAL A 519 15.74 14.05 27.69
C VAL A 519 15.11 12.86 28.40
N ASP A 520 15.78 11.72 28.38
CA ASP A 520 15.44 10.58 29.21
C ASP A 520 16.19 10.66 30.56
N ASP A 521 15.60 11.37 31.52
CA ASP A 521 16.11 11.54 32.88
C ASP A 521 15.49 10.57 33.90
N ARG A 522 14.83 9.52 33.44
CA ARG A 522 14.23 8.48 34.30
C ARG A 522 15.31 7.82 35.16
N PHE A 523 14.94 7.50 36.40
CA PHE A 523 15.80 6.79 37.33
C PHE A 523 15.92 5.29 36.98
N GLU A 524 16.53 5.03 35.80
CA GLU A 524 16.75 3.70 35.24
C GLU A 524 18.23 3.52 34.84
N LYS A 525 18.67 2.27 34.73
CA LYS A 525 20.04 1.97 34.30
C LYS A 525 20.30 2.52 32.90
N LEU A 526 21.48 3.15 32.70
CA LEU A 526 21.89 3.70 31.40
C LEU A 526 21.69 2.69 30.25
N GLY A 527 22.12 1.44 30.42
CA GLY A 527 21.99 0.41 29.39
C GLY A 527 20.54 0.04 29.04
N TYR A 528 19.58 0.23 29.97
CA TYR A 528 18.16 0.07 29.70
C TYR A 528 17.63 1.22 28.85
N ARG A 529 17.92 2.47 29.24
CA ARG A 529 17.49 3.68 28.51
C ARG A 529 18.04 3.71 27.09
N VAL A 530 19.33 3.38 26.91
CA VAL A 530 19.95 3.27 25.58
C VAL A 530 19.28 2.20 24.73
N ARG A 531 18.94 1.03 25.31
CA ARG A 531 18.26 -0.04 24.59
C ARG A 531 16.84 0.36 24.19
N GLU A 532 16.14 1.08 25.05
CA GLU A 532 14.80 1.57 24.75
C GLU A 532 14.82 2.59 23.61
N ALA A 533 15.77 3.54 23.61
CA ALA A 533 15.98 4.47 22.53
C ALA A 533 16.24 3.75 21.18
N GLN A 534 17.06 2.69 21.22
CA GLN A 534 17.27 1.84 20.05
C GLN A 534 15.99 1.10 19.61
N SER A 535 15.16 0.63 20.54
CA SER A 535 13.90 -0.03 20.18
C SER A 535 12.89 0.92 19.54
N LYS A 536 12.92 2.20 19.90
CA LYS A 536 12.10 3.27 19.31
C LYS A 536 12.65 3.77 17.97
N LYS A 537 13.79 3.25 17.52
CA LYS A 537 14.48 3.63 16.26
C LYS A 537 14.74 5.13 16.14
N ILE A 538 15.09 5.77 17.25
CA ILE A 538 15.41 7.21 17.29
C ILE A 538 16.74 7.43 16.55
N PRO A 539 16.78 8.34 15.56
CA PRO A 539 17.97 8.56 14.72
C PRO A 539 19.25 8.84 15.49
N TYR A 540 19.19 9.72 16.49
CA TYR A 540 20.34 10.14 17.30
C TYR A 540 20.15 9.83 18.77
N ASN A 541 21.05 9.00 19.31
CA ASN A 541 21.09 8.67 20.74
C ASN A 541 22.28 9.40 21.35
N VAL A 542 22.03 10.48 22.07
CA VAL A 542 23.04 11.33 22.72
C VAL A 542 23.29 10.84 24.13
N ILE A 543 24.55 10.59 24.48
CA ILE A 543 24.94 10.12 25.81
C ILE A 543 25.88 11.16 26.42
N LEU A 544 25.50 11.69 27.60
CA LEU A 544 26.20 12.79 28.25
C LEU A 544 26.73 12.36 29.62
N GLY A 545 28.04 12.40 29.78
CA GLY A 545 28.76 12.15 31.03
C GLY A 545 29.57 13.36 31.48
N ASP A 546 30.55 13.13 32.38
CA ASP A 546 31.41 14.20 32.92
C ASP A 546 32.20 14.89 31.84
N ASN A 547 32.81 14.14 30.91
CA ASN A 547 33.61 14.72 29.82
C ASN A 547 32.78 15.65 28.93
N GLU A 548 31.58 15.26 28.55
CA GLU A 548 30.71 16.07 27.72
C GLU A 548 30.26 17.34 28.45
N ARG A 549 29.87 17.21 29.73
CA ARG A 549 29.47 18.35 30.56
C ARG A 549 30.61 19.38 30.73
N ASP A 550 31.82 18.89 31.09
CA ASP A 550 32.93 19.76 31.47
C ASP A 550 33.56 20.45 30.27
N ASN A 551 33.46 19.89 29.07
CA ASN A 551 34.04 20.40 27.84
C ASN A 551 33.01 20.93 26.82
N ASN A 552 31.73 21.02 27.18
CA ASN A 552 30.62 21.43 26.29
C ASN A 552 30.55 20.62 25.00
N LEU A 553 30.67 19.29 25.14
CA LEU A 553 30.64 18.32 24.04
C LEU A 553 29.32 17.53 24.02
N VAL A 554 29.05 16.92 22.87
CA VAL A 554 27.95 15.98 22.65
C VAL A 554 28.52 14.71 22.05
N SER A 555 28.37 13.59 22.77
CA SER A 555 28.68 12.26 22.26
C SER A 555 27.40 11.55 21.82
N TYR A 556 27.34 11.12 20.58
CA TYR A 556 26.15 10.49 20.02
C TYR A 556 26.44 9.23 19.22
N ARG A 557 25.44 8.36 19.13
CA ARG A 557 25.38 7.21 18.22
C ARG A 557 24.19 7.33 17.31
N LEU A 558 24.36 6.96 16.05
CA LEU A 558 23.25 6.78 15.14
C LEU A 558 22.53 5.47 15.44
N PHE A 559 21.25 5.42 15.06
CA PHE A 559 20.49 4.18 15.18
C PHE A 559 21.18 3.03 14.42
N GLY A 560 21.35 1.89 15.09
CA GLY A 560 21.97 0.69 14.52
C GLY A 560 23.50 0.73 14.41
N GLU A 561 24.16 1.84 14.74
CA GLU A 561 25.63 1.95 14.75
C GLU A 561 26.19 1.67 16.15
N LYS A 562 27.43 1.16 16.18
CA LYS A 562 28.17 0.93 17.43
C LYS A 562 29.14 2.06 17.74
N GLU A 563 29.55 2.80 16.72
CA GLU A 563 30.52 3.88 16.84
C GLU A 563 29.88 5.10 17.52
N THR A 564 30.70 5.78 18.34
CA THR A 564 30.30 7.02 19.02
C THR A 564 31.09 8.17 18.40
N THR A 565 30.40 9.21 17.99
CA THR A 565 30.99 10.45 17.51
C THR A 565 30.84 11.52 18.59
N THR A 566 31.89 12.30 18.82
CA THR A 566 31.88 13.40 19.79
C THR A 566 32.16 14.71 19.09
N LEU A 567 31.32 15.72 19.28
CA LEU A 567 31.41 17.05 18.68
C LEU A 567 31.18 18.13 19.75
N PRO A 568 31.67 19.35 19.55
CA PRO A 568 31.18 20.52 20.28
C PRO A 568 29.69 20.71 20.07
N LEU A 569 28.96 21.19 21.10
CA LEU A 569 27.49 21.33 21.04
C LEU A 569 27.03 22.15 19.82
N GLU A 570 27.69 23.27 19.54
CA GLU A 570 27.37 24.16 18.42
C GLU A 570 27.53 23.43 17.07
N GLU A 571 28.61 22.67 16.91
CA GLU A 571 28.88 21.91 15.69
C GLU A 571 27.86 20.78 15.51
N PHE A 572 27.49 20.09 16.59
CA PHE A 572 26.44 19.07 16.56
C PHE A 572 25.10 19.65 16.07
N VAL A 573 24.67 20.80 16.61
CA VAL A 573 23.45 21.49 16.18
C VAL A 573 23.50 21.83 14.68
N GLU A 574 24.61 22.37 14.19
CA GLU A 574 24.76 22.73 12.77
C GLU A 574 24.77 21.49 11.84
N VAL A 575 25.35 20.39 12.27
CA VAL A 575 25.29 19.11 11.53
C VAL A 575 23.84 18.66 11.37
N LEU A 576 23.04 18.68 12.45
CA LEU A 576 21.63 18.27 12.40
C LEU A 576 20.78 19.24 11.56
N LYS A 577 20.98 20.55 11.67
CA LYS A 577 20.29 21.55 10.83
C LYS A 577 20.55 21.31 9.35
N LYS A 578 21.82 21.03 8.99
CA LYS A 578 22.20 20.75 7.60
C LYS A 578 21.56 19.46 7.10
N GLU A 579 21.51 18.40 7.93
CA GLU A 579 20.85 17.14 7.59
C GLU A 579 19.35 17.33 7.34
N ILE A 580 18.66 18.04 8.22
CA ILE A 580 17.24 18.37 8.07
C ILE A 580 16.98 19.19 6.82
N LYS A 581 17.78 20.25 6.59
CA LYS A 581 17.62 21.11 5.42
C LYS A 581 17.82 20.36 4.10
N ASN A 582 18.81 19.48 4.05
CA ASN A 582 19.12 18.69 2.85
C ASN A 582 18.27 17.42 2.72
N LYS A 583 17.38 17.15 3.69
CA LYS A 583 16.56 15.92 3.75
C LYS A 583 17.41 14.66 3.55
N THR A 584 18.61 14.67 4.13
CA THR A 584 19.57 13.59 3.94
C THR A 584 19.02 12.28 4.51
N ARG A 585 19.02 11.23 3.68
CA ARG A 585 18.83 9.85 4.12
C ARG A 585 20.21 9.24 4.31
N LYS A 586 20.48 8.73 5.51
CA LYS A 586 21.68 7.90 5.73
C LYS A 586 21.32 6.49 5.31
N ASP A 587 21.65 6.14 4.07
CA ASP A 587 21.55 4.76 3.60
C ASP A 587 22.56 3.91 4.37
N LYS A 588 22.09 2.74 4.85
CA LYS A 588 22.96 1.71 5.41
C LYS A 588 23.68 0.97 4.31
#